data_ccadb13ce157baf45857eb1ca5cd043d
#
_entry.id   ccadb13ce157baf45857eb1ca5cd043d
#
_cell.length_a   1.000
_cell.length_b   1.000
_cell.length_c   1.000
_cell.angle_alpha   90.00
_cell.angle_beta   90.00
_cell.angle_gamma   90.00
#
_symmetry.space_group_name_H-M   'P 1'
#
loop_
_entity.id
_entity.type
_entity.pdbx_description
1 polymer ?
#
loop_
_entity_poly.entity_id
_entity_poly.type
_entity_poly.pdbx_seq_one_letter_code
_entity_poly.pdbx_strand_id
1 'polypeptide(L)'
;MRILLIGFEPFGGDAINSSQETVKAVACDELVGVDIMKEMLPVSFKMAGTEICRLIAESVPDIVIMLGQSGKSDFIKIERVALNLMDSSKEDNDGYIP
;
A
#
# COMPACT_ATOMS: atom_id res chain seq x y z
N MET A 1 19.82 -4.13 -4.68
CA MET A 1 18.82 -3.82 -3.62
C MET A 1 17.43 -4.07 -4.18
N ARG A 2 16.62 -4.76 -3.43
CA ARG A 2 15.24 -5.11 -3.82
C ARG A 2 14.24 -4.34 -2.97
N ILE A 3 13.36 -3.58 -3.63
CA ILE A 3 12.33 -2.77 -2.99
C ILE A 3 10.96 -3.29 -3.39
N LEU A 4 10.12 -3.56 -2.40
CA LEU A 4 8.70 -3.85 -2.61
C LEU A 4 7.92 -2.55 -2.40
N LEU A 5 7.36 -2.01 -3.48
CA LEU A 5 6.60 -0.77 -3.49
C LEU A 5 5.11 -1.09 -3.61
N ILE A 6 4.34 -0.67 -2.62
CA ILE A 6 2.95 -1.07 -2.48
C ILE A 6 2.04 0.15 -2.49
N GLY A 7 0.97 0.05 -3.27
CA GLY A 7 -0.19 0.92 -3.22
C GLY A 7 -1.45 0.13 -2.87
N PHE A 8 -2.58 0.81 -2.86
CA PHE A 8 -3.87 0.21 -2.58
C PHE A 8 -4.86 0.41 -3.72
N GLU A 9 -5.80 -0.50 -3.83
CA GLU A 9 -6.94 -0.40 -4.75
C GLU A 9 -7.86 0.76 -4.35
N PRO A 10 -8.67 1.29 -5.29
CA PRO A 10 -9.71 2.27 -4.96
C PRO A 10 -10.70 1.77 -3.90
N PHE A 11 -11.18 2.68 -3.07
CA PHE A 11 -12.13 2.39 -2.00
C PHE A 11 -13.14 3.54 -1.83
N GLY A 12 -14.18 3.28 -1.04
CA GLY A 12 -15.18 4.29 -0.70
C GLY A 12 -15.99 4.79 -1.90
N GLY A 13 -16.13 3.99 -2.96
CA GLY A 13 -16.81 4.39 -4.18
C GLY A 13 -16.00 5.25 -5.13
N ASP A 14 -14.75 5.58 -4.78
CA ASP A 14 -13.83 6.32 -5.65
C ASP A 14 -13.34 5.43 -6.81
N ALA A 15 -13.20 6.03 -7.99
CA ALA A 15 -12.67 5.34 -9.16
C ALA A 15 -11.15 5.21 -9.14
N ILE A 16 -10.46 6.06 -8.37
CA ILE A 16 -9.00 6.19 -8.35
C ILE A 16 -8.52 6.20 -6.90
N ASN A 17 -7.38 5.55 -6.65
CA ASN A 17 -6.61 5.68 -5.42
C ASN A 17 -5.26 6.30 -5.76
N SER A 18 -4.92 7.42 -5.12
CA SER A 18 -3.69 8.16 -5.40
C SER A 18 -2.43 7.33 -5.12
N SER A 19 -2.46 6.43 -4.15
CA SER A 19 -1.32 5.55 -3.87
C SER A 19 -1.07 4.58 -5.04
N GLN A 20 -2.13 4.03 -5.62
CA GLN A 20 -2.05 3.16 -6.79
C GLN A 20 -1.45 3.91 -7.99
N GLU A 21 -1.95 5.10 -8.28
CA GLU A 21 -1.46 5.92 -9.39
C GLU A 21 0.01 6.31 -9.20
N THR A 22 0.40 6.64 -7.98
CA THR A 22 1.80 6.96 -7.66
C THR A 22 2.72 5.77 -7.87
N VAL A 23 2.35 4.59 -7.38
CA VAL A 23 3.14 3.36 -7.57
C VAL A 23 3.31 3.05 -9.05
N LYS A 24 2.23 3.16 -9.84
CA LYS A 24 2.29 2.95 -11.29
C LYS A 24 3.22 3.93 -12.00
N ALA A 25 3.29 5.17 -11.51
CA ALA A 25 4.06 6.24 -12.13
C ALA A 25 5.57 6.20 -11.82
N VAL A 26 5.99 5.47 -10.79
CA VAL A 26 7.43 5.36 -10.45
C VAL A 26 8.18 4.69 -11.59
N ALA A 27 9.21 5.38 -12.10
CA ALA A 27 10.08 4.87 -13.17
C ALA A 27 11.17 3.98 -12.59
N CYS A 28 11.04 2.66 -12.79
CA CYS A 28 11.96 1.69 -12.21
C CYS A 28 13.34 1.66 -12.90
N ASP A 29 13.38 2.01 -14.16
CA ASP A 29 14.59 1.97 -15.02
C ASP A 29 15.57 3.13 -14.78
N GLU A 30 15.14 4.16 -14.04
CA GLU A 30 15.99 5.29 -13.66
C GLU A 30 16.90 5.00 -12.46
N LEU A 31 16.66 3.91 -11.75
CA LEU A 31 17.36 3.55 -10.52
C LEU A 31 18.33 2.39 -10.78
N VAL A 32 19.60 2.73 -10.95
CA VAL A 32 20.65 1.73 -11.19
C VAL A 32 20.93 0.93 -9.91
N GLY A 33 20.97 -0.40 -10.04
CA GLY A 33 21.23 -1.31 -8.92
C GLY A 33 20.06 -1.51 -7.98
N VAL A 34 18.88 -1.01 -8.34
CA VAL A 34 17.64 -1.15 -7.57
C VAL A 34 16.60 -1.91 -8.40
N ASP A 35 16.09 -2.99 -7.82
CA ASP A 35 15.01 -3.79 -8.39
C ASP A 35 13.72 -3.45 -7.63
N ILE A 36 12.78 -2.80 -8.31
CA ILE A 36 11.49 -2.39 -7.73
C ILE A 36 10.38 -3.31 -8.19
N MET A 37 9.74 -3.96 -7.23
CA MET A 37 8.52 -4.73 -7.45
C MET A 37 7.33 -3.90 -7.01
N LYS A 38 6.37 -3.70 -7.91
CA LYS A 38 5.16 -2.92 -7.67
C LYS A 38 3.99 -3.86 -7.44
N GLU A 39 3.30 -3.65 -6.33
CA GLU A 39 2.13 -4.45 -5.96
C GLU A 39 1.01 -3.58 -5.41
N MET A 40 -0.22 -4.08 -5.56
CA MET A 40 -1.42 -3.44 -5.05
C MET A 40 -2.08 -4.33 -4.01
N LEU A 41 -2.39 -3.76 -2.85
CA LEU A 41 -3.14 -4.47 -1.81
C LEU A 41 -4.63 -4.14 -1.93
N PRO A 42 -5.48 -5.12 -1.61
CA PRO A 42 -6.91 -4.85 -1.45
C PRO A 42 -7.15 -3.97 -0.22
N VAL A 43 -8.16 -3.09 -0.30
CA VAL A 43 -8.62 -2.33 0.86
C VAL A 43 -9.55 -3.23 1.69
N SER A 44 -8.93 -4.12 2.43
CA SER A 44 -9.58 -5.14 3.24
C SER A 44 -8.76 -5.37 4.50
N PHE A 45 -9.35 -5.16 5.65
CA PHE A 45 -8.68 -5.41 6.93
C PHE A 45 -8.29 -6.87 7.11
N LYS A 46 -9.06 -7.79 6.53
CA LYS A 46 -8.79 -9.24 6.62
C LYS A 46 -7.72 -9.70 5.64
N MET A 47 -7.74 -9.17 4.42
CA MET A 47 -6.93 -9.68 3.32
C MET A 47 -5.59 -8.98 3.17
N ALA A 48 -5.51 -7.67 3.47
CA ALA A 48 -4.28 -6.89 3.23
C ALA A 48 -3.09 -7.43 4.02
N GLY A 49 -3.29 -7.79 5.30
CA GLY A 49 -2.23 -8.36 6.13
C GLY A 49 -1.71 -9.70 5.62
N THR A 50 -2.62 -10.58 5.21
CA THR A 50 -2.25 -11.89 4.62
C THR A 50 -1.47 -11.70 3.33
N GLU A 51 -1.93 -10.80 2.48
CA GLU A 51 -1.31 -10.57 1.17
C GLU A 51 0.08 -9.94 1.31
N ILE A 52 0.26 -8.95 2.20
CA ILE A 52 1.58 -8.36 2.41
C ILE A 52 2.58 -9.37 2.96
N CYS A 53 2.16 -10.25 3.87
CA CYS A 53 3.02 -11.31 4.39
C CYS A 53 3.44 -12.28 3.28
N ARG A 54 2.51 -12.63 2.40
CA ARG A 54 2.81 -13.49 1.24
C ARG A 54 3.83 -12.84 0.31
N LEU A 55 3.61 -11.57 -0.05
CA LEU A 55 4.49 -10.81 -0.94
C LEU A 55 5.91 -10.70 -0.36
N ILE A 56 6.04 -10.41 0.93
CA ILE A 56 7.34 -10.31 1.60
C ILE A 56 8.05 -11.66 1.59
N ALA A 57 7.33 -12.75 1.89
CA ALA A 57 7.91 -14.08 1.91
C ALA A 57 8.39 -14.55 0.53
N GLU A 58 7.65 -14.23 -0.52
CA GLU A 58 7.99 -14.61 -1.90
C GLU A 58 9.10 -13.76 -2.50
N SER A 59 9.08 -12.45 -2.26
CA SER A 59 10.01 -11.51 -2.89
C SER A 59 11.28 -11.26 -2.09
N VAL A 60 11.27 -11.52 -0.80
CA VAL A 60 12.39 -11.28 0.13
C VAL A 60 13.01 -9.89 -0.11
N PRO A 61 12.26 -8.80 0.07
CA PRO A 61 12.75 -7.46 -0.21
C PRO A 61 13.72 -6.99 0.86
N ASP A 62 14.63 -6.08 0.48
CA ASP A 62 15.47 -5.36 1.43
C ASP A 62 14.70 -4.22 2.10
N ILE A 63 13.78 -3.60 1.34
CA ILE A 63 12.95 -2.48 1.81
C ILE A 63 11.51 -2.70 1.34
N VAL A 64 10.56 -2.39 2.22
CA VAL A 64 9.13 -2.34 1.88
C VAL A 64 8.66 -0.89 2.05
N ILE A 65 8.11 -0.32 0.99
CA ILE A 65 7.53 1.03 1.01
C ILE A 65 6.05 0.90 0.70
N MET A 66 5.22 1.33 1.64
CA MET A 66 3.76 1.31 1.48
C MET A 66 3.23 2.73 1.39
N LEU A 67 2.45 3.00 0.34
CA LEU A 67 1.79 4.26 0.10
C LEU A 67 0.29 4.09 0.35
N GLY A 68 -0.31 5.02 1.06
CA GLY A 68 -1.74 5.04 1.31
C GLY A 68 -2.35 6.38 0.96
N GLN A 69 -3.61 6.38 0.53
CA GLN A 69 -4.36 7.60 0.29
C GLN A 69 -5.04 8.07 1.57
N SER A 70 -4.85 9.35 1.90
CA SER A 70 -5.63 10.05 2.92
C SER A 70 -6.49 11.11 2.25
N GLY A 71 -7.80 10.90 2.19
CA GLY A 71 -8.73 11.81 1.52
C GLY A 71 -8.88 13.19 2.17
N LYS A 72 -8.31 13.38 3.36
CA LYS A 72 -8.39 14.65 4.12
C LYS A 72 -7.08 15.41 4.18
N SER A 73 -6.03 14.92 3.55
CA SER A 73 -4.70 15.52 3.64
C SER A 73 -4.33 16.21 2.34
N ASP A 74 -3.85 17.44 2.43
CA ASP A 74 -3.36 18.24 1.29
C ASP A 74 -1.84 18.07 1.08
N PHE A 75 -1.19 17.26 1.90
CA PHE A 75 0.26 17.03 1.83
C PHE A 75 0.62 15.59 2.13
N ILE A 76 1.83 15.20 1.74
CA ILE A 76 2.37 13.87 2.00
C ILE A 76 2.81 13.78 3.46
N LYS A 77 2.36 12.74 4.15
CA LYS A 77 2.76 12.42 5.52
C LYS A 77 3.68 11.21 5.52
N ILE A 78 4.75 11.30 6.27
CA ILE A 78 5.62 10.15 6.54
C ILE A 78 5.21 9.55 7.87
N GLU A 79 4.62 8.36 7.84
CA GLU A 79 4.22 7.65 9.06
C GLU A 79 5.46 7.01 9.69
N ARG A 80 5.69 7.28 10.96
CA ARG A 80 6.85 6.79 11.70
C ARG A 80 6.55 5.55 12.52
N VAL A 81 5.29 5.32 12.84
CA VAL A 81 4.86 4.26 13.76
C VAL A 81 3.63 3.58 13.19
N ALA A 82 3.65 2.26 13.16
CA ALA A 82 2.47 1.44 12.94
C ALA A 82 2.08 0.76 14.26
N LEU A 83 0.81 0.83 14.60
CA LEU A 83 0.26 0.14 15.78
C LEU A 83 -0.37 -1.19 15.34
N ASN A 84 -0.24 -2.19 16.19
CA ASN A 84 -0.94 -3.45 15.98
C ASN A 84 -2.41 -3.32 16.42
N LEU A 85 -3.13 -2.45 15.75
CA LEU A 85 -4.51 -2.08 16.05
C LEU A 85 -5.28 -1.86 14.73
N MET A 86 -6.42 -2.50 14.62
CA MET A 86 -7.40 -2.21 13.58
C MET A 86 -8.55 -1.44 14.19
N ASP A 87 -8.76 -0.21 13.73
CA ASP A 87 -9.83 0.65 14.18
C ASP A 87 -10.30 1.54 13.03
N SER A 88 -11.59 1.52 12.78
CA SER A 88 -12.21 2.36 11.74
C SER A 88 -13.68 2.54 12.01
N SER A 89 -14.20 3.73 11.77
CA SER A 89 -15.65 4.00 11.77
C SER A 89 -16.30 3.73 10.41
N LYS A 90 -15.51 3.38 9.40
CA LYS A 90 -15.99 3.11 8.05
C LYS A 90 -15.67 1.68 7.66
N GLU A 91 -16.54 1.10 6.86
CA GLU A 91 -16.33 -0.22 6.28
C GLU A 91 -15.20 -0.19 5.22
N ASP A 92 -14.52 -1.31 5.11
CA ASP A 92 -13.59 -1.57 4.00
C ASP A 92 -14.36 -2.03 2.74
N ASN A 93 -13.62 -2.43 1.69
CA ASN A 93 -14.25 -2.88 0.44
C ASN A 93 -15.00 -4.21 0.60
N ASP A 94 -14.80 -4.94 1.68
CA ASP A 94 -15.52 -6.16 2.01
C ASP A 94 -16.76 -5.89 2.89
N GLY A 95 -17.03 -4.63 3.24
CA GLY A 95 -18.11 -4.25 4.13
C GLY A 95 -17.81 -4.52 5.61
N TYR A 96 -16.54 -4.68 5.97
CA TYR A 96 -16.13 -4.98 7.33
C TYR A 96 -15.70 -3.70 8.07
N ILE A 97 -16.17 -3.56 9.31
CA ILE A 97 -15.75 -2.53 10.26
C ILE A 97 -15.05 -3.24 11.42
N PRO A 98 -13.78 -2.99 11.63
CA PRO A 98 -13.04 -3.63 12.72
C PRO A 98 -13.46 -3.14 14.11
#